data_7ef3f2aba28ecac621c3a50642d0a363
#
_entry.id   7ef3f2aba28ecac621c3a50642d0a363
#
_cell.length_a   1.000
_cell.length_b   1.000
_cell.length_c   1.000
_cell.angle_alpha   90.00
_cell.angle_beta   90.00
_cell.angle_gamma   90.00
#
_symmetry.space_group_name_H-M   'P 1'
#
loop_
_entity.id
_entity.type
_entity.pdbx_description
1 polymer ?
#
loop_
_entity_poly.entity_id
_entity_poly.type
_entity_poly.pdbx_seq_one_letter_code
_entity_poly.pdbx_strand_id
1 'polypeptide(L)'
;MAGRSYKIYCAGPLFNPKEREEMEQIASVLEDAGYSVFLPQRDGLEFARLFPRLLEKNVAPQDAQKILNMAIFSLDVFQVMESHGLLLNMNGRVPDEGAMVEAGIAWAHNRAVVIFRSDCRSLIEGNCNPMVLGLSQFSFVDAYEDIPVAFESRFSDAADDALLMRDPHFDVATSSGKEISDYLASSKSPGDVTDLLINLFRERICHSSRDAKQNCSQVSTQP
;
A
#
# COMPACT_ATOMS: atom_id res chain seq x y z
N MET A 1 -18.04 16.95 -20.43
CA MET A 1 -17.43 15.60 -20.48
C MET A 1 -17.29 15.17 -19.03
N ALA A 2 -17.97 14.10 -18.59
CA ALA A 2 -17.72 13.56 -17.26
C ALA A 2 -16.34 12.91 -17.33
N GLY A 3 -15.33 13.58 -16.77
CA GLY A 3 -13.96 13.08 -16.75
C GLY A 3 -13.89 11.77 -15.98
N ARG A 4 -13.15 10.78 -16.47
CA ARG A 4 -12.77 9.59 -15.69
C ARG A 4 -12.06 10.11 -14.43
N SER A 5 -12.64 9.84 -13.26
CA SER A 5 -11.97 10.13 -11.99
C SER A 5 -10.90 9.07 -11.81
N TYR A 6 -9.63 9.43 -12.04
CA TYR A 6 -8.51 8.55 -11.74
C TYR A 6 -8.27 8.48 -10.23
N LYS A 7 -7.91 7.30 -9.74
CA LYS A 7 -7.58 7.05 -8.35
C LYS A 7 -6.06 6.90 -8.20
N ILE A 8 -5.48 7.59 -7.23
CA ILE A 8 -4.05 7.57 -6.90
C ILE A 8 -3.84 7.00 -5.51
N TYR A 9 -2.94 6.05 -5.38
CA TYR A 9 -2.43 5.57 -4.10
C TYR A 9 -1.23 6.42 -3.69
N CYS A 10 -1.21 6.92 -2.46
CA CYS A 10 -0.10 7.73 -1.93
C CYS A 10 0.79 6.89 -1.04
N ALA A 11 1.96 6.49 -1.55
CA ALA A 11 2.99 5.73 -0.86
C ALA A 11 4.08 6.65 -0.32
N GLY A 12 4.50 6.46 0.92
CA GLY A 12 5.58 7.25 1.51
C GLY A 12 5.72 7.08 3.02
N PRO A 13 6.72 7.73 3.63
CA PRO A 13 7.02 7.56 5.04
C PRO A 13 5.93 8.16 5.93
N LEU A 14 5.57 7.44 7.00
CA LEU A 14 4.53 7.80 7.96
C LEU A 14 5.01 7.73 9.42
N PHE A 15 6.33 7.70 9.63
CA PHE A 15 6.95 7.39 10.94
C PHE A 15 6.87 8.53 11.95
N ASN A 16 6.70 9.77 11.49
CA ASN A 16 6.62 10.93 12.37
C ASN A 16 5.57 11.94 11.89
N PRO A 17 5.16 12.90 12.74
CA PRO A 17 4.12 13.87 12.39
C PRO A 17 4.42 14.69 11.12
N LYS A 18 5.70 15.05 10.90
CA LYS A 18 6.08 15.86 9.73
C LYS A 18 5.93 15.09 8.42
N GLU A 19 6.30 13.82 8.41
CA GLU A 19 6.10 12.96 7.24
C GLU A 19 4.62 12.76 6.94
N ARG A 20 3.79 12.58 7.98
CA ARG A 20 2.34 12.49 7.82
C ARG A 20 1.72 13.76 7.27
N GLU A 21 2.17 14.93 7.76
CA GLU A 21 1.73 16.25 7.26
C GLU A 21 2.12 16.43 5.78
N GLU A 22 3.32 16.02 5.39
CA GLU A 22 3.76 16.04 4.00
C GLU A 22 2.88 15.15 3.10
N MET A 23 2.57 13.93 3.56
CA MET A 23 1.67 13.02 2.82
C MET A 23 0.25 13.57 2.71
N GLU A 24 -0.27 14.26 3.75
CA GLU A 24 -1.57 14.97 3.65
C GLU A 24 -1.51 16.13 2.64
N GLN A 25 -0.42 16.87 2.59
CA GLN A 25 -0.24 17.93 1.61
C GLN A 25 -0.22 17.38 0.19
N ILE A 26 0.49 16.28 -0.05
CA ILE A 26 0.50 15.59 -1.34
C ILE A 26 -0.91 15.14 -1.73
N ALA A 27 -1.64 14.53 -0.79
CA ALA A 27 -3.01 14.09 -1.03
C ALA A 27 -3.92 15.26 -1.40
N SER A 28 -3.83 16.38 -0.67
CA SER A 28 -4.60 17.60 -0.97
C SER A 28 -4.34 18.15 -2.37
N VAL A 29 -3.09 18.21 -2.79
CA VAL A 29 -2.73 18.68 -4.15
C VAL A 29 -3.35 17.80 -5.24
N LEU A 30 -3.36 16.49 -5.04
CA LEU A 30 -3.99 15.55 -5.98
C LEU A 30 -5.52 15.69 -5.97
N GLU A 31 -6.15 15.83 -4.80
CA GLU A 31 -7.59 15.99 -4.64
C GLU A 31 -8.07 17.33 -5.26
N ASP A 32 -7.32 18.41 -5.06
CA ASP A 32 -7.59 19.72 -5.68
C ASP A 32 -7.50 19.67 -7.21
N ALA A 33 -6.66 18.79 -7.75
CA ALA A 33 -6.58 18.52 -9.18
C ALA A 33 -7.66 17.54 -9.71
N GLY A 34 -8.56 17.06 -8.83
CA GLY A 34 -9.72 16.24 -9.20
C GLY A 34 -9.45 14.73 -9.19
N TYR A 35 -8.34 14.26 -8.66
CA TYR A 35 -8.07 12.84 -8.44
C TYR A 35 -8.78 12.32 -7.19
N SER A 36 -9.17 11.04 -7.21
CA SER A 36 -9.53 10.32 -5.98
C SER A 36 -8.25 9.79 -5.35
N VAL A 37 -8.06 9.96 -4.06
CA VAL A 37 -6.82 9.57 -3.36
C VAL A 37 -7.11 8.49 -2.33
N PHE A 38 -6.22 7.49 -2.25
CA PHE A 38 -6.10 6.62 -1.09
C PHE A 38 -4.80 6.94 -0.35
N LEU A 39 -4.94 7.42 0.89
CA LEU A 39 -3.84 7.76 1.78
C LEU A 39 -3.86 6.79 2.97
N PRO A 40 -2.89 5.86 3.11
CA PRO A 40 -2.94 4.78 4.11
C PRO A 40 -3.16 5.24 5.54
N GLN A 41 -2.56 6.35 5.95
CA GLN A 41 -2.72 6.91 7.29
C GLN A 41 -4.13 7.44 7.60
N ARG A 42 -4.91 7.80 6.56
CA ARG A 42 -6.25 8.36 6.66
C ARG A 42 -7.32 7.32 6.37
N ASP A 43 -7.12 6.56 5.29
CA ASP A 43 -8.13 5.70 4.68
C ASP A 43 -7.88 4.21 4.97
N GLY A 44 -6.74 3.87 5.60
CA GLY A 44 -6.29 2.52 5.87
C GLY A 44 -6.60 2.01 7.28
N LEU A 45 -5.89 0.96 7.67
CA LEU A 45 -6.01 0.31 8.97
C LEU A 45 -4.93 0.83 9.92
N GLU A 46 -5.33 1.35 11.09
CA GLU A 46 -4.41 1.78 12.15
C GLU A 46 -4.11 0.64 13.12
N PHE A 47 -2.86 0.15 13.12
CA PHE A 47 -2.39 -0.90 14.01
C PHE A 47 -2.64 -0.57 15.50
N ALA A 48 -2.22 0.62 15.94
CA ALA A 48 -2.32 1.03 17.33
C ALA A 48 -3.75 1.07 17.86
N ARG A 49 -4.72 1.33 16.98
CA ARG A 49 -6.14 1.39 17.31
C ARG A 49 -6.80 0.02 17.33
N LEU A 50 -6.41 -0.87 16.42
CA LEU A 50 -7.07 -2.15 16.21
C LEU A 50 -6.48 -3.26 17.11
N PHE A 51 -5.19 -3.20 17.41
CA PHE A 51 -4.54 -4.21 18.24
C PHE A 51 -5.21 -4.43 19.63
N PRO A 52 -5.47 -3.37 20.42
CA PRO A 52 -6.16 -3.54 21.70
C PRO A 52 -7.55 -4.18 21.55
N ARG A 53 -8.29 -3.83 20.49
CA ARG A 53 -9.63 -4.36 20.23
C ARG A 53 -9.63 -5.85 19.91
N LEU A 54 -8.60 -6.34 19.22
CA LEU A 54 -8.43 -7.79 19.01
C LEU A 54 -8.17 -8.51 20.33
N LEU A 55 -7.39 -7.92 21.24
CA LEU A 55 -7.15 -8.47 22.56
C LEU A 55 -8.45 -8.53 23.40
N GLU A 56 -9.28 -7.49 23.35
CA GLU A 56 -10.60 -7.47 24.00
C GLU A 56 -11.54 -8.58 23.49
N LYS A 57 -11.34 -9.04 22.24
CA LYS A 57 -12.05 -10.18 21.65
C LYS A 57 -11.38 -11.54 21.94
N ASN A 58 -10.51 -11.61 22.94
CA ASN A 58 -9.78 -12.82 23.36
C ASN A 58 -8.89 -13.41 22.26
N VAL A 59 -8.39 -12.61 21.34
CA VAL A 59 -7.35 -13.03 20.39
C VAL A 59 -6.00 -12.94 21.09
N ALA A 60 -5.20 -14.01 21.01
CA ALA A 60 -3.87 -14.00 21.62
C ALA A 60 -2.98 -12.91 20.98
N PRO A 61 -2.10 -12.23 21.73
CA PRO A 61 -1.31 -11.09 21.21
C PRO A 61 -0.52 -11.42 19.92
N GLN A 62 0.07 -12.60 19.86
CA GLN A 62 0.82 -13.03 18.67
C GLN A 62 -0.08 -13.21 17.44
N ASP A 63 -1.29 -13.72 17.64
CA ASP A 63 -2.25 -13.90 16.56
C ASP A 63 -2.86 -12.56 16.14
N ALA A 64 -3.13 -11.65 17.09
CA ALA A 64 -3.59 -10.30 16.81
C ALA A 64 -2.60 -9.54 15.94
N GLN A 65 -1.30 -9.64 16.23
CA GLN A 65 -0.26 -9.04 15.40
C GLN A 65 -0.24 -9.62 13.98
N LYS A 66 -0.31 -10.95 13.84
CA LYS A 66 -0.35 -11.61 12.53
C LYS A 66 -1.58 -11.21 11.72
N ILE A 67 -2.75 -11.18 12.35
CA ILE A 67 -4.02 -10.75 11.74
C ILE A 67 -3.87 -9.33 11.17
N LEU A 68 -3.36 -8.39 11.98
CA LEU A 68 -3.21 -7.00 11.53
C LEU A 68 -2.19 -6.85 10.41
N ASN A 69 -1.04 -7.54 10.50
CA ASN A 69 -0.05 -7.50 9.42
C ASN A 69 -0.64 -8.02 8.11
N MET A 70 -1.38 -9.14 8.14
CA MET A 70 -2.02 -9.68 6.94
C MET A 70 -3.14 -8.76 6.43
N ALA A 71 -3.90 -8.14 7.32
CA ALA A 71 -4.97 -7.23 6.95
C ALA A 71 -4.46 -5.95 6.30
N ILE A 72 -3.44 -5.31 6.89
CA ILE A 72 -2.78 -4.12 6.34
C ILE A 72 -2.20 -4.45 4.97
N PHE A 73 -1.38 -5.51 4.88
CA PHE A 73 -0.82 -5.95 3.60
C PHE A 73 -1.89 -6.18 2.53
N SER A 74 -2.97 -6.90 2.88
CA SER A 74 -4.03 -7.21 1.91
C SER A 74 -4.78 -5.96 1.45
N LEU A 75 -5.05 -5.02 2.36
CA LEU A 75 -5.71 -3.76 2.03
C LEU A 75 -4.82 -2.91 1.12
N ASP A 76 -3.54 -2.75 1.46
CA ASP A 76 -2.62 -1.91 0.70
C ASP A 76 -2.39 -2.49 -0.70
N VAL A 77 -2.15 -3.79 -0.83
CA VAL A 77 -2.06 -4.46 -2.14
C VAL A 77 -3.34 -4.24 -2.95
N PHE A 78 -4.51 -4.45 -2.35
CA PHE A 78 -5.79 -4.22 -3.03
C PHE A 78 -5.92 -2.76 -3.50
N GLN A 79 -5.61 -1.79 -2.65
CA GLN A 79 -5.72 -0.37 -2.97
C GLN A 79 -4.73 0.07 -4.07
N VAL A 80 -3.50 -0.45 -4.05
CA VAL A 80 -2.52 -0.25 -5.13
C VAL A 80 -3.07 -0.79 -6.45
N MET A 81 -3.65 -1.99 -6.42
CA MET A 81 -4.19 -2.65 -7.61
C MET A 81 -5.43 -1.96 -8.17
N GLU A 82 -6.30 -1.40 -7.33
CA GLU A 82 -7.50 -0.65 -7.74
C GLU A 82 -7.19 0.80 -8.13
N SER A 83 -5.98 1.29 -7.87
CA SER A 83 -5.55 2.62 -8.27
C SER A 83 -5.06 2.63 -9.72
N HIS A 84 -5.23 3.77 -10.39
CA HIS A 84 -4.72 4.01 -11.75
C HIS A 84 -3.25 4.40 -11.73
N GLY A 85 -2.82 4.99 -10.62
CA GLY A 85 -1.43 5.38 -10.42
C GLY A 85 -1.04 5.34 -8.94
N LEU A 86 0.26 5.43 -8.70
CA LEU A 86 0.88 5.51 -7.40
C LEU A 86 1.83 6.70 -7.35
N LEU A 87 1.66 7.57 -6.35
CA LEU A 87 2.66 8.56 -5.99
C LEU A 87 3.60 7.94 -4.96
N LEU A 88 4.90 7.98 -5.24
CA LEU A 88 5.95 7.57 -4.33
C LEU A 88 6.66 8.79 -3.76
N ASN A 89 6.43 9.08 -2.47
CA ASN A 89 7.19 10.11 -1.76
C ASN A 89 8.54 9.54 -1.31
N MET A 90 9.61 10.06 -1.91
CA MET A 90 11.00 9.66 -1.63
C MET A 90 11.71 10.58 -0.63
N ASN A 91 11.00 11.57 -0.07
CA ASN A 91 11.56 12.42 0.98
C ASN A 91 11.78 11.62 2.26
N GLY A 92 12.70 12.06 3.06
CA GLY A 92 13.01 11.37 4.31
C GLY A 92 14.44 10.85 4.36
N ARG A 93 14.95 10.59 5.55
CA ARG A 93 16.36 10.18 5.76
C ARG A 93 16.65 8.78 5.21
N VAL A 94 15.65 7.91 5.25
CA VAL A 94 15.69 6.54 4.73
C VAL A 94 14.40 6.35 3.92
N PRO A 95 14.49 5.83 2.71
CA PRO A 95 13.29 5.47 1.95
C PRO A 95 12.42 4.51 2.77
N ASP A 96 11.11 4.70 2.69
CA ASP A 96 10.15 3.79 3.30
C ASP A 96 10.15 2.46 2.54
N GLU A 97 10.45 1.38 3.24
CA GLU A 97 10.57 0.03 2.64
C GLU A 97 9.23 -0.46 2.11
N GLY A 98 8.13 -0.16 2.82
CA GLY A 98 6.77 -0.49 2.40
C GLY A 98 6.39 0.24 1.12
N ALA A 99 6.65 1.55 1.07
CA ALA A 99 6.40 2.36 -0.12
C ALA A 99 7.19 1.87 -1.35
N MET A 100 8.42 1.35 -1.16
CA MET A 100 9.19 0.74 -2.24
C MET A 100 8.53 -0.53 -2.78
N VAL A 101 7.99 -1.38 -1.90
CA VAL A 101 7.27 -2.60 -2.30
C VAL A 101 5.98 -2.23 -3.05
N GLU A 102 5.21 -1.28 -2.52
CA GLU A 102 3.98 -0.79 -3.14
C GLU A 102 4.23 -0.22 -4.56
N ALA A 103 5.29 0.59 -4.71
CA ALA A 103 5.69 1.12 -6.01
C ALA A 103 6.12 0.01 -7.00
N GLY A 104 6.81 -1.02 -6.52
CA GLY A 104 7.17 -2.20 -7.32
C GLY A 104 5.94 -2.97 -7.79
N ILE A 105 4.94 -3.16 -6.91
CA ILE A 105 3.67 -3.79 -7.25
C ILE A 105 2.92 -2.95 -8.30
N ALA A 106 2.80 -1.64 -8.08
CA ALA A 106 2.15 -0.73 -9.01
C ALA A 106 2.78 -0.80 -10.41
N TRP A 107 4.10 -0.72 -10.48
CA TRP A 107 4.85 -0.82 -11.74
C TRP A 107 4.64 -2.17 -12.44
N ALA A 108 4.74 -3.28 -11.70
CA ALA A 108 4.56 -4.62 -12.25
C ALA A 108 3.15 -4.86 -12.83
N HIS A 109 2.18 -4.07 -12.37
CA HIS A 109 0.80 -4.11 -12.84
C HIS A 109 0.41 -2.92 -13.74
N ASN A 110 1.39 -2.33 -14.44
CA ASN A 110 1.20 -1.21 -15.38
C ASN A 110 0.45 0.00 -14.79
N ARG A 111 0.58 0.24 -13.48
CA ARG A 111 0.06 1.45 -12.87
C ARG A 111 1.07 2.59 -13.10
N ALA A 112 0.56 3.78 -13.36
CA ALA A 112 1.42 4.96 -13.51
C ALA A 112 2.14 5.26 -12.19
N VAL A 113 3.47 5.26 -12.17
CA VAL A 113 4.25 5.62 -10.99
C VAL A 113 4.84 7.01 -11.18
N VAL A 114 4.55 7.92 -10.25
CA VAL A 114 5.17 9.25 -10.17
C VAL A 114 5.99 9.31 -8.88
N ILE A 115 7.25 9.70 -8.99
CA ILE A 115 8.13 9.89 -7.84
C ILE A 115 8.17 11.37 -7.48
N PHE A 116 7.85 11.69 -6.23
CA PHE A 116 8.05 12.99 -5.63
C PHE A 116 9.30 12.99 -4.76
N ARG A 117 10.16 13.98 -4.98
CA ARG A 117 11.38 14.15 -4.20
C ARG A 117 11.83 15.61 -4.22
N SER A 118 11.64 16.31 -3.12
CA SER A 118 12.05 17.71 -2.94
C SER A 118 13.26 17.88 -2.03
N ASP A 119 13.71 16.81 -1.35
CA ASP A 119 14.88 16.89 -0.49
C ASP A 119 16.21 16.78 -1.24
N CYS A 120 17.26 17.43 -0.71
CA CYS A 120 18.56 17.53 -1.34
C CYS A 120 19.46 16.29 -1.15
N ARG A 121 18.95 15.19 -0.59
CA ARG A 121 19.79 14.02 -0.30
C ARG A 121 19.98 13.18 -1.55
N SER A 122 21.23 13.08 -1.96
CA SER A 122 21.64 12.18 -3.03
C SER A 122 22.49 11.05 -2.48
N LEU A 123 22.23 9.83 -2.92
CA LEU A 123 23.00 8.67 -2.52
C LEU A 123 24.35 8.58 -3.25
N ILE A 124 24.40 8.98 -4.51
CA ILE A 124 25.62 8.99 -5.32
C ILE A 124 25.53 10.13 -6.32
N GLU A 125 26.36 11.17 -6.16
CA GLU A 125 26.46 12.31 -7.11
C GLU A 125 25.12 12.95 -7.53
N GLY A 126 24.15 12.99 -6.62
CA GLY A 126 22.82 13.56 -6.90
C GLY A 126 21.79 12.56 -7.46
N ASN A 127 22.17 11.32 -7.72
CA ASN A 127 21.28 10.34 -8.35
C ASN A 127 20.56 9.43 -7.34
N CYS A 128 19.27 9.18 -7.58
CA CYS A 128 18.53 8.11 -6.93
C CYS A 128 18.98 6.74 -7.43
N ASN A 129 18.65 5.70 -6.66
CA ASN A 129 18.86 4.32 -7.11
C ASN A 129 18.16 4.09 -8.48
N PRO A 130 18.90 3.63 -9.52
CA PRO A 130 18.33 3.43 -10.86
C PRO A 130 17.14 2.47 -10.88
N MET A 131 17.10 1.46 -9.98
CA MET A 131 15.96 0.54 -9.88
C MET A 131 14.66 1.26 -9.45
N VAL A 132 14.79 2.27 -8.59
CA VAL A 132 13.63 3.08 -8.17
C VAL A 132 13.26 4.08 -9.27
N LEU A 133 14.23 4.78 -9.86
CA LEU A 133 13.97 5.70 -10.97
C LEU A 133 13.34 5.00 -12.18
N GLY A 134 13.72 3.75 -12.44
CA GLY A 134 13.14 2.95 -13.51
C GLY A 134 11.63 2.77 -13.40
N LEU A 135 11.07 2.75 -12.17
CA LEU A 135 9.62 2.65 -11.93
C LEU A 135 8.84 3.84 -12.49
N SER A 136 9.48 5.01 -12.59
CA SER A 136 8.91 6.26 -13.10
C SER A 136 9.53 6.71 -14.41
N GLN A 137 10.06 5.78 -15.23
CA GLN A 137 10.73 6.08 -16.51
C GLN A 137 11.90 7.06 -16.35
N PHE A 138 12.67 6.91 -15.26
CA PHE A 138 13.84 7.72 -14.93
C PHE A 138 13.56 9.21 -14.72
N SER A 139 12.32 9.56 -14.30
CA SER A 139 11.92 10.93 -13.99
C SER A 139 11.38 11.02 -12.56
N PHE A 140 11.47 12.20 -11.97
CA PHE A 140 10.83 12.55 -10.71
C PHE A 140 10.38 14.01 -10.75
N VAL A 141 9.48 14.39 -9.86
CA VAL A 141 9.07 15.78 -9.64
C VAL A 141 9.56 16.25 -8.27
N ASP A 142 9.89 17.52 -8.13
CA ASP A 142 10.42 18.12 -6.90
C ASP A 142 9.56 19.27 -6.36
N ALA A 143 8.53 19.67 -7.11
CA ALA A 143 7.53 20.63 -6.68
C ALA A 143 6.13 19.98 -6.58
N TYR A 144 5.34 20.39 -5.60
CA TYR A 144 4.00 19.83 -5.39
C TYR A 144 3.06 20.07 -6.58
N GLU A 145 3.15 21.24 -7.19
CA GLU A 145 2.37 21.64 -8.37
C GLU A 145 2.63 20.79 -9.60
N ASP A 146 3.79 20.16 -9.69
CA ASP A 146 4.15 19.28 -10.80
C ASP A 146 3.61 17.86 -10.68
N ILE A 147 3.14 17.47 -9.49
CA ILE A 147 2.62 16.11 -9.25
C ILE A 147 1.39 15.81 -10.14
N PRO A 148 0.35 16.64 -10.19
CA PRO A 148 -0.80 16.40 -11.07
C PRO A 148 -0.44 16.40 -12.54
N VAL A 149 0.44 17.29 -12.95
CA VAL A 149 0.92 17.41 -14.36
C VAL A 149 1.63 16.13 -14.80
N ALA A 150 2.46 15.57 -13.93
CA ALA A 150 3.12 14.30 -14.19
C ALA A 150 2.13 13.14 -14.37
N PHE A 151 1.07 13.07 -13.57
CA PHE A 151 0.03 12.07 -13.74
C PHE A 151 -0.80 12.27 -15.01
N GLU A 152 -1.14 13.50 -15.36
CA GLU A 152 -1.83 13.82 -16.62
C GLU A 152 -1.04 13.32 -17.83
N SER A 153 0.26 13.57 -17.86
CA SER A 153 1.14 13.04 -18.91
C SER A 153 1.11 11.53 -19.00
N ARG A 154 1.24 10.84 -17.85
CA ARG A 154 1.24 9.37 -17.78
C ARG A 154 -0.07 8.75 -18.25
N PHE A 155 -1.20 9.35 -17.88
CA PHE A 155 -2.52 8.86 -18.28
C PHE A 155 -2.86 9.17 -19.74
N SER A 156 -2.27 10.22 -20.32
CA SER A 156 -2.43 10.53 -21.74
C SER A 156 -1.66 9.55 -22.62
N ASP A 157 -0.52 9.04 -22.14
CA ASP A 157 0.33 8.10 -22.85
C ASP A 157 -0.14 6.64 -22.72
N ALA A 158 -1.00 6.36 -21.74
CA ALA A 158 -1.54 5.03 -21.51
C ALA A 158 -2.59 4.70 -22.57
N ALA A 159 -2.19 3.96 -23.59
CA ALA A 159 -3.13 3.31 -24.50
C ALA A 159 -4.06 2.36 -23.73
N ASP A 160 -5.34 2.37 -24.08
CA ASP A 160 -6.42 1.60 -23.48
C ASP A 160 -6.03 0.17 -23.11
N ASP A 161 -6.35 -0.18 -21.83
CA ASP A 161 -6.55 -1.54 -21.33
C ASP A 161 -5.61 -2.65 -21.86
N ALA A 162 -4.37 -2.61 -21.50
CA ALA A 162 -3.60 -3.86 -21.39
C ALA A 162 -4.23 -4.67 -20.24
N LEU A 163 -5.00 -5.67 -20.60
CA LEU A 163 -5.59 -6.68 -19.70
C LEU A 163 -4.44 -7.28 -18.88
N LEU A 164 -4.30 -6.82 -17.65
CA LEU A 164 -3.27 -7.29 -16.74
C LEU A 164 -3.56 -8.76 -16.44
N MET A 165 -2.66 -9.63 -16.80
CA MET A 165 -2.64 -10.99 -16.27
C MET A 165 -2.50 -10.87 -14.74
N ARG A 166 -3.57 -11.15 -14.02
CA ARG A 166 -3.53 -11.19 -12.56
C ARG A 166 -2.64 -12.36 -12.15
N ASP A 167 -1.58 -12.07 -11.40
CA ASP A 167 -0.78 -13.11 -10.79
C ASP A 167 -1.63 -13.83 -9.75
N PRO A 168 -1.79 -15.18 -9.80
CA PRO A 168 -2.55 -15.95 -8.82
C PRO A 168 -2.12 -15.71 -7.37
N HIS A 169 -0.87 -15.34 -7.13
CA HIS A 169 -0.36 -15.02 -5.79
C HIS A 169 -1.00 -13.76 -5.19
N PHE A 170 -1.50 -12.84 -6.00
CA PHE A 170 -2.20 -11.64 -5.55
C PHE A 170 -3.70 -11.84 -5.34
N ASP A 171 -4.31 -12.89 -5.91
CA ASP A 171 -5.76 -13.08 -5.84
C ASP A 171 -6.27 -13.18 -4.40
N VAL A 172 -5.53 -13.86 -3.53
CA VAL A 172 -5.89 -14.01 -2.12
C VAL A 172 -5.76 -12.71 -1.36
N ALA A 173 -4.70 -11.94 -1.58
CA ALA A 173 -4.49 -10.65 -0.92
C ALA A 173 -5.51 -9.63 -1.43
N THR A 174 -5.73 -9.56 -2.75
CA THR A 174 -6.69 -8.62 -3.35
C THR A 174 -8.13 -8.92 -2.95
N SER A 175 -8.55 -10.20 -2.85
CA SER A 175 -9.90 -10.54 -2.40
C SER A 175 -10.14 -10.14 -0.94
N SER A 176 -9.21 -10.44 -0.04
CA SER A 176 -9.31 -10.03 1.36
C SER A 176 -9.26 -8.51 1.52
N GLY A 177 -8.37 -7.85 0.77
CA GLY A 177 -8.27 -6.40 0.74
C GLY A 177 -9.54 -5.74 0.23
N LYS A 178 -10.20 -6.33 -0.77
CA LYS A 178 -11.50 -5.87 -1.26
C LYS A 178 -12.56 -5.92 -0.17
N GLU A 179 -12.68 -7.04 0.55
CA GLU A 179 -13.66 -7.17 1.63
C GLU A 179 -13.41 -6.14 2.74
N ILE A 180 -12.15 -5.88 3.10
CA ILE A 180 -11.79 -4.85 4.07
C ILE A 180 -12.16 -3.45 3.53
N SER A 181 -11.84 -3.16 2.28
CA SER A 181 -12.14 -1.88 1.64
C SER A 181 -13.65 -1.63 1.58
N ASP A 182 -14.45 -2.62 1.16
CA ASP A 182 -15.91 -2.52 1.10
C ASP A 182 -16.49 -2.27 2.50
N TYR A 183 -15.94 -2.92 3.52
CA TYR A 183 -16.34 -2.70 4.90
C TYR A 183 -16.05 -1.27 5.37
N LEU A 184 -14.83 -0.78 5.14
CA LEU A 184 -14.43 0.58 5.53
C LEU A 184 -15.29 1.64 4.83
N ALA A 185 -15.64 1.42 3.57
CA ALA A 185 -16.49 2.33 2.81
C ALA A 185 -17.96 2.34 3.30
N SER A 186 -18.46 1.21 3.80
CA SER A 186 -19.84 1.06 4.27
C SER A 186 -20.03 1.41 5.74
N SER A 187 -18.98 1.36 6.56
CA SER A 187 -19.05 1.43 8.02
C SER A 187 -18.91 2.85 8.54
N LYS A 188 -19.90 3.29 9.31
CA LYS A 188 -19.84 4.55 10.07
C LYS A 188 -19.08 4.41 11.40
N SER A 189 -18.68 3.19 11.78
CA SER A 189 -17.98 2.90 13.03
C SER A 189 -16.85 1.90 12.83
N PRO A 190 -15.59 2.27 13.14
CA PRO A 190 -14.44 1.37 13.02
C PRO A 190 -14.42 0.20 14.03
N GLY A 191 -15.46 0.09 14.87
CA GLY A 191 -15.51 -0.90 15.95
C GLY A 191 -15.63 -2.34 15.48
N ASP A 192 -16.33 -2.56 14.39
CA ASP A 192 -16.72 -3.91 13.95
C ASP A 192 -15.74 -4.56 12.98
N VAL A 193 -14.74 -3.81 12.43
CA VAL A 193 -13.78 -4.38 11.49
C VAL A 193 -12.97 -5.55 12.09
N THR A 194 -12.79 -5.58 13.40
CA THR A 194 -12.05 -6.66 14.07
C THR A 194 -12.69 -8.03 13.87
N ASP A 195 -14.02 -8.14 13.82
CA ASP A 195 -14.68 -9.41 13.52
C ASP A 195 -14.43 -9.87 12.09
N LEU A 196 -14.48 -8.95 11.14
CA LEU A 196 -14.11 -9.22 9.75
C LEU A 196 -12.67 -9.72 9.66
N LEU A 197 -11.71 -9.04 10.29
CA LEU A 197 -10.29 -9.44 10.26
C LEU A 197 -10.05 -10.81 10.89
N ILE A 198 -10.71 -11.10 12.00
CA ILE A 198 -10.65 -12.43 12.64
C ILE A 198 -11.16 -13.50 11.66
N ASN A 199 -12.30 -13.28 11.03
CA ASN A 199 -12.89 -14.24 10.10
C ASN A 199 -12.01 -14.47 8.86
N LEU A 200 -11.44 -13.41 8.29
CA LEU A 200 -10.58 -13.51 7.10
C LEU A 200 -9.27 -14.27 7.34
N PHE A 201 -8.66 -14.10 8.52
CA PHE A 201 -7.26 -14.51 8.70
C PHE A 201 -7.04 -15.59 9.77
N ARG A 202 -8.00 -15.89 10.65
CA ARG A 202 -7.82 -16.86 11.74
C ARG A 202 -7.48 -18.27 11.24
N GLU A 203 -8.16 -18.75 10.21
CA GLU A 203 -7.89 -20.08 9.64
C GLU A 203 -6.52 -20.16 8.99
N ARG A 204 -6.08 -19.10 8.32
CA ARG A 204 -4.77 -19.02 7.67
C ARG A 204 -3.61 -19.10 8.68
N ILE A 205 -3.81 -18.50 9.87
CA ILE A 205 -2.82 -18.59 10.96
C ILE A 205 -2.71 -20.03 11.48
N CYS A 206 -3.84 -20.72 11.61
CA CYS A 206 -3.87 -22.11 12.09
C CYS A 206 -3.17 -23.08 11.12
N HIS A 207 -3.29 -22.87 9.81
CA HIS A 207 -2.63 -23.71 8.80
C HIS A 207 -1.10 -23.49 8.79
N SER A 208 -0.64 -22.25 8.80
CA SER A 208 0.81 -21.96 8.82
C SER A 208 1.52 -22.50 10.06
N SER A 209 0.82 -22.63 11.18
CA SER A 209 1.34 -23.20 12.42
C SER A 209 1.43 -24.74 12.41
N ARG A 210 0.63 -25.42 11.59
CA ARG A 210 0.72 -26.87 11.39
C ARG A 210 1.86 -27.25 10.47
N ASP A 211 2.05 -26.51 9.39
CA ASP A 211 3.14 -26.74 8.42
C ASP A 211 4.52 -26.48 9.04
N ALA A 212 4.64 -25.46 9.90
CA ALA A 212 5.86 -25.19 10.65
C ALA A 212 6.22 -26.30 11.63
N LYS A 213 5.24 -26.97 12.26
CA LYS A 213 5.48 -28.10 13.17
C LYS A 213 5.82 -29.39 12.44
N GLN A 214 5.27 -29.62 11.24
CA GLN A 214 5.63 -30.78 10.42
C GLN A 214 7.05 -30.68 9.84
N ASN A 215 7.49 -29.50 9.42
CA ASN A 215 8.85 -29.27 8.94
C ASN A 215 9.91 -29.38 10.06
N CYS A 216 9.59 -29.00 11.29
CA CYS A 216 10.51 -29.16 12.44
C CYS A 216 10.69 -30.62 12.87
N SER A 217 9.67 -31.48 12.66
CA SER A 217 9.75 -32.90 12.99
C SER A 217 10.48 -33.74 11.95
N GLN A 218 10.66 -33.25 10.73
CA GLN A 218 11.42 -33.97 9.67
C GLN A 218 12.92 -33.66 9.70
N VAL A 219 13.38 -32.59 10.34
CA VAL A 219 14.80 -32.24 10.45
C VAL A 219 15.51 -32.97 11.60
N SER A 220 14.77 -33.59 12.53
CA SER A 220 15.32 -34.26 13.70
C SER A 220 15.52 -35.79 13.52
N THR A 221 15.35 -36.31 12.30
CA THR A 221 15.54 -37.75 12.00
C THR A 221 16.45 -37.97 10.79
N GLN A 222 17.66 -37.45 10.84
CA GLN A 222 18.79 -38.02 10.06
C GLN A 222 19.91 -38.35 11.02
N PRO A 223 20.42 -39.61 10.95
CA PRO A 223 21.45 -40.14 11.84
C PRO A 223 22.82 -39.51 11.59
#